data_595335645c221395b880b4c08c0d9385
#
_entry.id   595335645c221395b880b4c08c0d9385
#
_cell.length_a   1.000
_cell.length_b   1.000
_cell.length_c   1.000
_cell.angle_alpha   90.00
_cell.angle_beta   90.00
_cell.angle_gamma   90.00
#
_symmetry.space_group_name_H-M   'P 1'
#
loop_
_entity.id
_entity.type
_entity.pdbx_description
1 polymer ?
#
loop_
_entity_poly.entity_id
_entity_poly.type
_entity_poly.pdbx_seq_one_letter_code
_entity_poly.pdbx_strand_id
1 'polypeptide(L)'
;MDGFELWGEHRQRITGFVEACKNCGKLVVVLAHCRDPKLSTDGSVMIPSGVNMPGKSGPYLAAQADAIGYHYKKQIGAQTQYFLTFQGGPLGTWGSRIEELEDKTIQLSKSDPYGSFASIFKTNGKAQDVAPAKTENKKKGGK
;
A
#
# COMPACT_ATOMS: atom_id res chain seq x y z
N MET A 1 -12.80 -29.31 -21.82
CA MET A 1 -12.36 -28.71 -20.53
C MET A 1 -13.55 -27.95 -20.00
N ASP A 2 -14.14 -28.39 -18.90
CA ASP A 2 -15.25 -27.65 -18.32
C ASP A 2 -14.74 -26.43 -17.53
N GLY A 3 -15.66 -25.49 -17.20
CA GLY A 3 -15.27 -24.26 -16.52
C GLY A 3 -14.66 -24.48 -15.13
N PHE A 4 -14.96 -25.60 -14.46
CA PHE A 4 -14.42 -25.96 -13.16
C PHE A 4 -12.95 -26.39 -13.23
N GLU A 5 -12.58 -27.16 -14.25
CA GLU A 5 -11.19 -27.59 -14.48
C GLU A 5 -10.30 -26.38 -14.76
N LEU A 6 -10.76 -25.44 -15.59
CA LEU A 6 -10.04 -24.22 -15.92
C LEU A 6 -9.78 -23.35 -14.68
N TRP A 7 -10.75 -23.22 -13.79
CA TRP A 7 -10.58 -22.50 -12.53
C TRP A 7 -9.65 -23.21 -11.55
N GLY A 8 -9.67 -24.53 -11.52
CA GLY A 8 -8.75 -25.35 -10.74
C GLY A 8 -7.29 -25.14 -11.16
N GLU A 9 -7.04 -25.19 -12.47
CA GLU A 9 -5.72 -24.96 -13.04
C GLU A 9 -5.22 -23.53 -12.79
N HIS A 10 -6.07 -22.53 -12.99
CA HIS A 10 -5.72 -21.13 -12.70
C HIS A 10 -5.31 -20.94 -11.23
N ARG A 11 -6.05 -21.52 -10.30
CA ARG A 11 -5.75 -21.47 -8.87
C ARG A 11 -4.41 -22.13 -8.56
N GLN A 12 -4.13 -23.30 -9.12
CA GLN A 12 -2.85 -24.01 -8.94
C GLN A 12 -1.67 -23.16 -9.42
N ARG A 13 -1.79 -22.51 -10.58
CA ARG A 13 -0.76 -21.61 -11.12
C ARG A 13 -0.47 -20.43 -10.20
N ILE A 14 -1.50 -19.78 -9.69
CA ILE A 14 -1.35 -18.66 -8.73
C ILE A 14 -0.72 -19.13 -7.42
N THR A 15 -1.14 -20.28 -6.88
CA THR A 15 -0.55 -20.85 -5.67
C THR A 15 0.92 -21.19 -5.88
N GLY A 16 1.27 -21.87 -6.99
CA GLY A 16 2.65 -22.19 -7.33
C GLY A 16 3.54 -20.95 -7.51
N PHE A 17 3.01 -19.90 -8.13
CA PHE A 17 3.71 -18.62 -8.23
C PHE A 17 4.00 -18.01 -6.85
N VAL A 18 3.00 -17.95 -5.95
CA VAL A 18 3.17 -17.42 -4.59
C VAL A 18 4.20 -18.21 -3.79
N GLU A 19 4.16 -19.55 -3.87
CA GLU A 19 5.14 -20.42 -3.20
C GLU A 19 6.56 -20.20 -3.75
N ALA A 20 6.71 -20.06 -5.07
CA ALA A 20 8.00 -19.71 -5.67
C ALA A 20 8.53 -18.36 -5.17
N CYS A 21 7.65 -17.35 -5.07
CA CYS A 21 8.00 -16.04 -4.51
C CYS A 21 8.49 -16.15 -3.06
N LYS A 22 7.78 -16.89 -2.20
CA LYS A 22 8.16 -17.10 -0.80
C LYS A 22 9.51 -17.80 -0.65
N ASN A 23 9.79 -18.75 -1.52
CA ASN A 23 10.99 -19.60 -1.45
C ASN A 23 12.21 -18.99 -2.15
N CYS A 24 12.08 -17.85 -2.84
CA CYS A 24 13.23 -17.28 -3.58
C CYS A 24 14.28 -16.59 -2.69
N GLY A 25 13.99 -16.36 -1.40
CA GLY A 25 14.89 -15.71 -0.44
C GLY A 25 15.24 -14.26 -0.79
N LYS A 26 14.41 -13.59 -1.59
CA LYS A 26 14.61 -12.21 -2.05
C LYS A 26 13.36 -11.38 -1.80
N LEU A 27 13.52 -10.06 -1.84
CA LEU A 27 12.37 -9.15 -1.93
C LEU A 27 11.69 -9.36 -3.28
N VAL A 28 10.42 -9.74 -3.23
CA VAL A 28 9.57 -9.87 -4.42
C VAL A 28 8.54 -8.75 -4.43
N VAL A 29 8.48 -8.02 -5.52
CA VAL A 29 7.49 -6.96 -5.74
C VAL A 29 6.55 -7.39 -6.86
N VAL A 30 5.26 -7.47 -6.55
CA VAL A 30 4.21 -7.78 -7.53
C VAL A 30 3.45 -6.51 -7.86
N LEU A 31 3.44 -6.13 -9.12
CA LEU A 31 2.64 -5.02 -9.62
C LEU A 31 1.30 -5.54 -10.14
N ALA A 32 0.22 -4.96 -9.67
CA ALA A 32 -1.13 -5.34 -10.10
C ALA A 32 -2.03 -4.11 -10.24
N HIS A 33 -2.99 -4.18 -11.16
CA HIS A 33 -4.03 -3.18 -11.24
C HIS A 33 -4.95 -3.25 -10.01
N CYS A 34 -5.40 -2.09 -9.57
CA CYS A 34 -6.41 -1.98 -8.52
C CYS A 34 -7.81 -2.12 -9.12
N ARG A 35 -8.66 -2.87 -8.43
CA ARG A 35 -10.10 -2.91 -8.68
C ARG A 35 -10.77 -1.82 -7.86
N ASP A 36 -11.71 -1.09 -8.47
CA ASP A 36 -12.52 -0.09 -7.77
C ASP A 36 -13.40 -0.74 -6.68
N PRO A 37 -13.68 -0.01 -5.59
CA PRO A 37 -14.56 -0.51 -4.55
C PRO A 37 -16.00 -0.62 -5.11
N LYS A 38 -16.74 -1.63 -4.68
CA LYS A 38 -18.19 -1.71 -4.94
C LYS A 38 -18.92 -1.15 -3.73
N LEU A 39 -19.73 -0.15 -3.99
CA LEU A 39 -20.58 0.49 -2.98
C LEU A 39 -22.00 -0.04 -3.07
N SER A 40 -22.69 -0.09 -1.94
CA SER A 40 -24.13 -0.31 -1.85
C SER A 40 -24.88 0.97 -2.22
N THR A 41 -26.19 0.88 -2.38
CA THR A 41 -27.08 2.02 -2.68
C THR A 41 -27.08 3.09 -1.60
N ASP A 42 -26.76 2.73 -0.36
CA ASP A 42 -26.58 3.64 0.78
C ASP A 42 -25.17 4.24 0.89
N GLY A 43 -24.27 3.92 -0.05
CA GLY A 43 -22.88 4.37 -0.05
C GLY A 43 -21.93 3.55 0.84
N SER A 44 -22.42 2.52 1.53
CA SER A 44 -21.54 1.63 2.29
C SER A 44 -20.68 0.76 1.36
N VAL A 45 -19.46 0.40 1.83
CA VAL A 45 -18.52 -0.41 1.06
C VAL A 45 -18.93 -1.88 1.15
N MET A 46 -19.44 -2.44 0.04
CA MET A 46 -19.74 -3.87 -0.08
C MET A 46 -18.46 -4.70 -0.36
N ILE A 47 -17.63 -4.21 -1.28
CA ILE A 47 -16.36 -4.86 -1.63
C ILE A 47 -15.31 -3.77 -1.69
N PRO A 48 -14.26 -3.81 -0.84
CA PRO A 48 -13.20 -2.82 -0.88
C PRO A 48 -12.35 -2.94 -2.16
N SER A 49 -11.66 -1.88 -2.50
CA SER A 49 -10.62 -1.91 -3.54
C SER A 49 -9.56 -2.95 -3.20
N GLY A 50 -8.98 -3.55 -4.21
CA GLY A 50 -7.95 -4.56 -4.03
C GLY A 50 -7.35 -4.99 -5.37
N VAL A 51 -6.56 -6.06 -5.34
CA VAL A 51 -5.93 -6.61 -6.54
C VAL A 51 -7.01 -7.03 -7.55
N ASN A 52 -6.91 -6.49 -8.78
CA ASN A 52 -7.84 -6.81 -9.86
C ASN A 52 -7.48 -8.14 -10.51
N MET A 53 -7.91 -9.22 -9.88
CA MET A 53 -7.76 -10.60 -10.38
C MET A 53 -9.08 -11.35 -10.28
N PRO A 54 -9.31 -12.34 -11.16
CA PRO A 54 -10.57 -13.09 -11.17
C PRO A 54 -10.78 -13.90 -9.89
N GLY A 55 -12.04 -14.02 -9.48
CA GLY A 55 -12.48 -14.86 -8.36
C GLY A 55 -11.78 -14.51 -7.03
N LYS A 56 -11.31 -15.53 -6.33
CA LYS A 56 -10.62 -15.40 -5.04
C LYS A 56 -9.09 -15.23 -5.17
N SER A 57 -8.54 -15.18 -6.38
CA SER A 57 -7.08 -15.11 -6.60
C SER A 57 -6.47 -13.79 -6.10
N GLY A 58 -7.17 -12.66 -6.31
CA GLY A 58 -6.73 -11.37 -5.81
C GLY A 58 -6.64 -11.30 -4.28
N PRO A 59 -7.72 -11.62 -3.54
CA PRO A 59 -7.67 -11.74 -2.08
C PRO A 59 -6.63 -12.73 -1.56
N TYR A 60 -6.45 -13.87 -2.24
CA TYR A 60 -5.43 -14.86 -1.87
C TYR A 60 -4.02 -14.26 -2.00
N LEU A 61 -3.69 -13.64 -3.14
CA LEU A 61 -2.38 -13.01 -3.34
C LEU A 61 -2.14 -11.90 -2.30
N ALA A 62 -3.13 -11.05 -2.05
CA ALA A 62 -3.05 -9.99 -1.05
C ALA A 62 -2.79 -10.53 0.36
N ALA A 63 -3.44 -11.64 0.75
CA ALA A 63 -3.25 -12.26 2.06
C ALA A 63 -1.84 -12.83 2.26
N GLN A 64 -1.10 -13.11 1.19
CA GLN A 64 0.27 -13.65 1.25
C GLN A 64 1.35 -12.55 1.29
N ALA A 65 1.00 -11.31 0.94
CA ALA A 65 1.94 -10.20 0.92
C ALA A 65 2.22 -9.66 2.34
N ASP A 66 3.47 -9.29 2.63
CA ASP A 66 3.85 -8.62 3.89
C ASP A 66 3.45 -7.15 3.89
N ALA A 67 3.40 -6.53 2.71
CA ALA A 67 2.92 -5.17 2.53
C ALA A 67 2.15 -5.03 1.21
N ILE A 68 1.07 -4.26 1.24
CA ILE A 68 0.27 -3.91 0.08
C ILE A 68 0.24 -2.39 -0.01
N GLY A 69 0.99 -1.84 -0.95
CA GLY A 69 1.02 -0.41 -1.21
C GLY A 69 0.02 -0.02 -2.28
N TYR A 70 -0.71 1.07 -2.07
CA TYR A 70 -1.55 1.68 -3.08
C TYR A 70 -0.85 2.90 -3.68
N HIS A 71 -0.53 2.80 -4.98
CA HIS A 71 0.09 3.89 -5.72
C HIS A 71 -0.98 4.76 -6.37
N TYR A 72 -0.90 6.07 -6.13
CA TYR A 72 -1.80 7.06 -6.72
C TYR A 72 -1.10 8.37 -7.03
N LYS A 73 -1.73 9.17 -7.87
CA LYS A 73 -1.29 10.54 -8.19
C LYS A 73 -2.31 11.54 -7.68
N LYS A 74 -1.83 12.70 -7.24
CA LYS A 74 -2.65 13.82 -6.81
C LYS A 74 -2.17 15.11 -7.48
N GLN A 75 -3.10 15.92 -7.97
CA GLN A 75 -2.79 17.25 -8.47
C GLN A 75 -2.74 18.20 -7.28
N ILE A 76 -1.59 18.88 -7.10
CA ILE A 76 -1.38 19.90 -6.06
C ILE A 76 -0.90 21.17 -6.77
N GLY A 77 -1.82 22.14 -6.91
CA GLY A 77 -1.58 23.31 -7.75
C GLY A 77 -1.35 22.90 -9.22
N ALA A 78 -0.28 23.39 -9.84
CA ALA A 78 0.10 23.07 -11.20
C ALA A 78 0.92 21.76 -11.34
N GLN A 79 1.24 21.09 -10.23
CA GLN A 79 2.13 19.92 -10.24
C GLN A 79 1.38 18.64 -9.92
N THR A 80 1.70 17.57 -10.66
CA THR A 80 1.27 16.21 -10.35
C THR A 80 2.30 15.58 -9.43
N GLN A 81 1.86 15.14 -8.26
CA GLN A 81 2.66 14.40 -7.29
C GLN A 81 2.21 12.94 -7.21
N TYR A 82 3.16 12.06 -6.91
CA TYR A 82 2.95 10.61 -6.83
C TYR A 82 3.13 10.15 -5.40
N PHE A 83 2.26 9.26 -4.97
CA PHE A 83 2.23 8.74 -3.61
C PHE A 83 2.12 7.22 -3.60
N LEU A 84 2.74 6.61 -2.60
CA LEU A 84 2.56 5.21 -2.25
C LEU A 84 2.09 5.17 -0.80
N THR A 85 0.89 4.66 -0.55
CA THR A 85 0.32 4.57 0.80
C THR A 85 0.15 3.13 1.24
N PHE A 86 0.49 2.88 2.50
CA PHE A 86 0.23 1.65 3.25
C PHE A 86 -0.80 1.90 4.35
N GLN A 87 -1.34 3.11 4.43
CA GLN A 87 -2.35 3.47 5.41
C GLN A 87 -3.68 2.79 5.07
N GLY A 88 -4.03 1.78 5.86
CA GLY A 88 -5.28 1.04 5.71
C GLY A 88 -6.52 1.91 5.84
N GLY A 89 -7.64 1.43 5.30
CA GLY A 89 -8.89 2.14 5.37
C GLY A 89 -10.07 1.31 4.87
N PRO A 90 -11.31 1.77 5.09
CA PRO A 90 -12.50 1.00 4.72
C PRO A 90 -12.65 0.81 3.20
N LEU A 91 -12.02 1.68 2.40
CA LEU A 91 -12.14 1.65 0.94
C LEU A 91 -11.17 0.70 0.26
N GLY A 92 -10.12 0.22 0.94
CA GLY A 92 -9.08 -0.60 0.29
C GLY A 92 -8.42 -1.62 1.19
N THR A 93 -7.77 -2.59 0.56
CA THR A 93 -7.07 -3.71 1.21
C THR A 93 -5.55 -3.48 1.32
N TRP A 94 -5.10 -2.25 1.19
CA TRP A 94 -3.68 -1.91 1.39
C TRP A 94 -3.35 -1.76 2.87
N GLY A 95 -2.11 -2.02 3.21
CA GLY A 95 -1.59 -2.02 4.57
C GLY A 95 -0.24 -2.72 4.63
N SER A 96 0.37 -2.79 5.80
CA SER A 96 1.67 -3.43 5.97
C SER A 96 1.77 -4.17 7.30
N ARG A 97 2.48 -5.30 7.31
CA ARG A 97 2.98 -6.00 8.49
C ARG A 97 4.41 -5.59 8.84
N ILE A 98 5.03 -4.79 7.97
CA ILE A 98 6.38 -4.25 8.14
C ILE A 98 6.22 -2.95 8.93
N GLU A 99 6.80 -2.88 10.13
CA GLU A 99 6.66 -1.76 11.06
C GLU A 99 7.02 -0.41 10.43
N GLU A 100 8.08 -0.37 9.65
CA GLU A 100 8.55 0.85 8.97
C GLU A 100 7.56 1.40 7.94
N LEU A 101 6.66 0.56 7.44
CA LEU A 101 5.66 0.93 6.43
C LEU A 101 4.26 1.10 7.01
N GLU A 102 4.03 0.63 8.24
CA GLU A 102 2.71 0.67 8.88
C GLU A 102 2.17 2.11 8.90
N ASP A 103 0.95 2.29 8.40
CA ASP A 103 0.25 3.57 8.30
C ASP A 103 1.04 4.72 7.59
N LYS A 104 2.06 4.37 6.81
CA LYS A 104 2.85 5.37 6.07
C LYS A 104 2.23 5.72 4.74
N THR A 105 2.35 7.00 4.40
CA THR A 105 2.17 7.50 3.03
C THR A 105 3.44 8.20 2.60
N ILE A 106 4.00 7.72 1.50
CA ILE A 106 5.29 8.15 0.97
C ILE A 106 5.05 8.98 -0.27
N GLN A 107 5.58 10.19 -0.32
CA GLN A 107 5.65 10.94 -1.56
C GLN A 107 6.84 10.44 -2.37
N LEU A 108 6.57 9.98 -3.59
CA LEU A 108 7.59 9.47 -4.48
C LEU A 108 8.18 10.60 -5.32
N SER A 109 9.51 10.69 -5.35
CA SER A 109 10.20 11.57 -6.30
C SER A 109 9.97 11.09 -7.72
N LYS A 110 9.70 12.01 -8.65
CA LYS A 110 9.54 11.67 -10.06
C LYS A 110 10.86 11.18 -10.70
N SER A 111 12.00 11.69 -10.23
CA SER A 111 13.33 11.33 -10.72
C SER A 111 13.91 10.08 -10.05
N ASP A 112 13.55 9.82 -8.78
CA ASP A 112 14.05 8.68 -7.99
C ASP A 112 12.95 8.15 -7.06
N PRO A 113 11.95 7.43 -7.59
CA PRO A 113 10.88 6.86 -6.79
C PRO A 113 11.37 5.76 -5.85
N TYR A 114 12.37 4.97 -6.27
CA TYR A 114 12.95 3.93 -5.44
C TYR A 114 13.72 4.51 -4.25
N GLY A 115 14.54 5.53 -4.45
CA GLY A 115 15.26 6.21 -3.36
C GLY A 115 14.30 6.81 -2.34
N SER A 116 13.17 7.37 -2.77
CA SER A 116 12.12 7.86 -1.89
C SER A 116 11.55 6.75 -1.00
N PHE A 117 11.28 5.58 -1.56
CA PHE A 117 10.82 4.39 -0.83
C PHE A 117 11.91 3.84 0.10
N ALA A 118 13.12 3.65 -0.42
CA ALA A 118 14.23 3.05 0.34
C ALA A 118 14.71 3.93 1.51
N SER A 119 14.45 5.24 1.47
CA SER A 119 14.84 6.17 2.55
C SER A 119 14.17 5.84 3.89
N ILE A 120 12.97 5.23 3.86
CA ILE A 120 12.22 4.85 5.06
C ILE A 120 13.00 3.83 5.90
N PHE A 121 13.62 2.86 5.25
CA PHE A 121 14.40 1.82 5.92
C PHE A 121 15.78 2.31 6.41
N LYS A 122 16.27 3.43 5.85
CA LYS A 122 17.55 4.02 6.27
C LYS A 122 17.42 4.89 7.52
N THR A 123 16.23 5.40 7.82
CA THR A 123 15.99 6.34 8.92
C THR A 123 15.96 5.64 10.29
N ASN A 124 15.63 4.35 10.34
CA ASN A 124 15.55 3.59 11.59
C ASN A 124 16.91 3.17 12.19
N GLY A 125 18.02 3.50 11.52
CA GLY A 125 19.39 3.28 12.06
C GLY A 125 19.96 4.45 12.89
N LYS A 126 19.26 5.59 12.95
CA LYS A 126 19.65 6.74 13.80
C LYS A 126 18.37 7.31 14.39
N ALA A 127 18.18 7.07 15.69
CA ALA A 127 17.21 7.82 16.48
C ALA A 127 17.57 9.31 16.33
N GLN A 128 16.83 10.04 15.50
CA GLN A 128 16.86 11.49 15.58
C GLN A 128 15.97 11.87 16.76
N ASP A 129 16.64 12.31 17.87
CA ASP A 129 16.01 13.12 18.90
C ASP A 129 15.38 14.33 18.24
N VAL A 130 14.10 14.23 17.86
CA VAL A 130 13.30 15.39 17.51
C VAL A 130 12.89 16.02 18.81
N ALA A 131 13.69 17.00 19.26
CA ALA A 131 13.31 17.85 20.37
C ALA A 131 11.91 18.45 20.14
N PRO A 132 11.02 18.43 21.14
CA PRO A 132 9.67 18.96 20.99
C PRO A 132 9.74 20.45 20.69
N ALA A 133 9.06 20.88 19.64
CA ALA A 133 8.92 22.27 19.27
C ALA A 133 8.39 23.09 20.49
N LYS A 134 9.23 24.03 20.99
CA LYS A 134 8.84 24.95 22.04
C LYS A 134 7.70 25.82 21.51
N THR A 135 6.52 25.64 22.08
CA THR A 135 5.37 26.54 21.90
C THR A 135 5.69 27.84 22.62
N GLU A 136 6.11 28.87 21.90
CA GLU A 136 6.21 30.23 22.44
C GLU A 136 4.81 30.78 22.68
N ASN A 137 4.39 30.73 23.94
CA ASN A 137 3.22 31.45 24.45
C ASN A 137 3.57 32.93 24.49
N LYS A 138 3.20 33.70 23.48
CA LYS A 138 3.19 35.17 23.52
C LYS A 138 2.04 35.65 24.43
N LYS A 139 2.37 35.88 25.71
CA LYS A 139 1.53 36.67 26.60
C LYS A 139 1.42 38.11 26.05
N LYS A 140 0.25 38.49 25.53
CA LYS A 140 -0.12 39.91 25.39
C LYS A 140 -0.50 40.43 26.75
N GLY A 141 0.39 41.22 27.35
CA GLY A 141 0.08 42.06 28.47
C GLY A 141 -0.82 43.24 28.02
N GLY A 142 -1.91 43.42 28.70
CA GLY A 142 -2.76 44.58 28.53
C GLY A 142 -2.19 45.82 29.28
N LYS A 143 -2.50 46.92 28.73
CA LYS A 143 -2.76 48.22 29.41
C LYS A 143 -3.95 48.83 28.72
#